data_336589c39bf43c5c80cb76c8dd46037b
#
_entry.id   336589c39bf43c5c80cb76c8dd46037b
#
_cell.length_a   1.000
_cell.length_b   1.000
_cell.length_c   1.000
_cell.angle_alpha   90.00
_cell.angle_beta   90.00
_cell.angle_gamma   90.00
#
_symmetry.space_group_name_H-M   'P 1'
#
loop_
_entity.id
_entity.type
_entity.pdbx_description
1 polymer ?
#
loop_
_entity_poly.entity_id
_entity_poly.type
_entity_poly.pdbx_seq_one_letter_code
_entity_poly.pdbx_strand_id
1 'polypeptide(L)'
;MEENLEIRKTRKEDIPQLKQIFATARQFMASNGNPDQWAPTYPSDEQLHNDINNGDSFVVISDSRQIVATFVLHAGIDPTYNTIYEGQWLNDAPYATIHRIASNGQVKGIFRLALQFALNCYDNIRIDTHHDNIVMRNAIMQNGFSYCGIIHCWNGDERMAYQYVKEPDV
;
A
#
# COMPACT_ATOMS: atom_id res chain seq x y z
N MET A 1 -0.86 -25.68 -6.44
CA MET A 1 0.43 -25.35 -5.82
C MET A 1 0.51 -23.88 -5.53
N GLU A 2 0.88 -23.52 -4.31
CA GLU A 2 1.13 -22.14 -3.99
C GLU A 2 2.42 -21.71 -4.68
N GLU A 3 2.37 -20.56 -5.33
CA GLU A 3 3.54 -19.97 -5.94
C GLU A 3 4.48 -19.43 -4.86
N ASN A 4 5.77 -19.72 -4.95
CA ASN A 4 6.76 -19.17 -4.04
C ASN A 4 7.08 -17.74 -4.44
N LEU A 5 6.72 -16.81 -3.56
CA LEU A 5 6.93 -15.37 -3.78
C LEU A 5 8.08 -14.90 -2.90
N GLU A 6 8.96 -14.13 -3.51
CA GLU A 6 10.09 -13.49 -2.83
C GLU A 6 9.84 -11.98 -2.74
N ILE A 7 10.16 -11.39 -1.59
CA ILE A 7 10.11 -9.95 -1.41
C ILE A 7 11.53 -9.44 -1.21
N ARG A 8 11.91 -8.44 -1.98
CA ARG A 8 13.19 -7.74 -1.80
C ARG A 8 13.01 -6.25 -1.98
N LYS A 9 14.01 -5.49 -1.54
CA LYS A 9 14.02 -4.04 -1.80
C LYS A 9 14.12 -3.77 -3.30
N THR A 10 13.39 -2.74 -3.73
CA THR A 10 13.39 -2.27 -5.11
C THR A 10 14.74 -1.65 -5.46
N ARG A 11 15.19 -1.88 -6.68
CA ARG A 11 16.40 -1.30 -7.26
C ARG A 11 16.04 -0.33 -8.38
N LYS A 12 16.92 0.57 -8.71
CA LYS A 12 16.69 1.52 -9.82
C LYS A 12 16.42 0.81 -11.14
N GLU A 13 17.06 -0.33 -11.37
CA GLU A 13 16.88 -1.16 -12.56
C GLU A 13 15.46 -1.73 -12.68
N ASP A 14 14.70 -1.77 -11.59
CA ASP A 14 13.33 -2.27 -11.57
C ASP A 14 12.31 -1.24 -12.07
N ILE A 15 12.68 0.04 -12.16
CA ILE A 15 11.73 1.13 -12.46
C ILE A 15 10.91 0.90 -13.73
N PRO A 16 11.48 0.45 -14.87
CA PRO A 16 10.66 0.19 -16.05
C PRO A 16 9.55 -0.83 -15.80
N GLN A 17 9.82 -1.89 -15.05
CA GLN A 17 8.81 -2.89 -14.69
C GLN A 17 7.77 -2.32 -13.72
N LEU A 18 8.19 -1.49 -12.76
CA LEU A 18 7.28 -0.82 -11.84
C LEU A 18 6.31 0.08 -12.58
N LYS A 19 6.77 0.83 -13.57
CA LYS A 19 5.91 1.69 -14.39
C LYS A 19 4.82 0.90 -15.10
N GLN A 20 5.15 -0.29 -15.60
CA GLN A 20 4.16 -1.17 -16.22
C GLN A 20 3.13 -1.67 -15.20
N ILE A 21 3.60 -2.05 -14.02
CA ILE A 21 2.71 -2.50 -12.93
C ILE A 21 1.76 -1.37 -12.51
N PHE A 22 2.27 -0.16 -12.33
CA PHE A 22 1.43 0.99 -11.96
C PHE A 22 0.43 1.34 -13.06
N ALA A 23 0.82 1.25 -14.33
CA ALA A 23 -0.11 1.48 -15.44
C ALA A 23 -1.24 0.45 -15.43
N THR A 24 -0.92 -0.82 -15.23
CA THR A 24 -1.91 -1.89 -15.12
C THR A 24 -2.83 -1.66 -13.91
N ALA A 25 -2.26 -1.26 -12.78
CA ALA A 25 -3.04 -0.98 -11.57
C ALA A 25 -4.00 0.19 -11.78
N ARG A 26 -3.57 1.26 -12.43
CA ARG A 26 -4.44 2.41 -12.74
C ARG A 26 -5.60 2.00 -13.64
N GLN A 27 -5.34 1.17 -14.66
CA GLN A 27 -6.40 0.65 -15.55
C GLN A 27 -7.39 -0.20 -14.76
N PHE A 28 -6.90 -1.05 -13.87
CA PHE A 28 -7.75 -1.87 -13.00
C PHE A 28 -8.62 -0.99 -12.11
N MET A 29 -8.05 0.02 -11.47
CA MET A 29 -8.79 0.97 -10.63
C MET A 29 -9.91 1.64 -11.42
N ALA A 30 -9.61 2.18 -12.60
CA ALA A 30 -10.59 2.84 -13.45
C ALA A 30 -11.71 1.89 -13.87
N SER A 31 -11.38 0.65 -14.23
CA SER A 31 -12.35 -0.36 -14.67
C SER A 31 -13.24 -0.84 -13.51
N ASN A 32 -12.84 -0.64 -12.27
CA ASN A 32 -13.57 -1.06 -11.07
C ASN A 32 -14.19 0.12 -10.31
N GLY A 33 -14.46 1.22 -11.00
CA GLY A 33 -15.18 2.35 -10.42
C GLY A 33 -14.32 3.31 -9.61
N ASN A 34 -13.00 3.23 -9.70
CA ASN A 34 -12.06 4.07 -8.95
C ASN A 34 -11.06 4.78 -9.88
N PRO A 35 -11.53 5.72 -10.74
CA PRO A 35 -10.64 6.40 -11.68
C PRO A 35 -9.82 7.53 -11.07
N ASP A 36 -10.19 8.02 -9.88
CA ASP A 36 -9.70 9.30 -9.35
C ASP A 36 -8.70 9.16 -8.22
N GLN A 37 -8.40 7.97 -7.74
CA GLN A 37 -7.46 7.80 -6.62
C GLN A 37 -6.04 8.21 -7.02
N TRP A 38 -5.59 7.80 -8.19
CA TRP A 38 -4.26 8.12 -8.71
C TRP A 38 -4.38 8.89 -10.02
N ALA A 39 -3.68 10.02 -10.11
CA ALA A 39 -3.54 10.75 -11.36
C ALA A 39 -2.89 9.87 -12.44
N PRO A 40 -3.10 10.14 -13.73
CA PRO A 40 -2.55 9.29 -14.81
C PRO A 40 -1.03 9.15 -14.78
N THR A 41 -0.31 10.12 -14.18
CA THR A 41 1.15 10.10 -14.07
C THR A 41 1.66 9.71 -12.69
N TYR A 42 0.76 9.35 -11.77
CA TYR A 42 1.14 8.94 -10.43
C TYR A 42 1.42 7.42 -10.38
N PRO A 43 2.47 6.96 -9.67
CA PRO A 43 3.50 7.77 -9.03
C PRO A 43 4.49 8.35 -10.04
N SER A 44 5.02 9.55 -9.75
CA SER A 44 6.02 10.19 -10.59
C SER A 44 7.37 9.47 -10.50
N ASP A 45 8.26 9.72 -11.47
CA ASP A 45 9.63 9.22 -11.42
C ASP A 45 10.34 9.66 -10.14
N GLU A 46 10.16 10.92 -9.75
CA GLU A 46 10.73 11.45 -8.51
C GLU A 46 10.24 10.67 -7.29
N GLN A 47 8.95 10.37 -7.22
CA GLN A 47 8.39 9.59 -6.12
C GLN A 47 8.99 8.19 -6.08
N LEU A 48 9.14 7.53 -7.23
CA LEU A 48 9.74 6.19 -7.29
C LEU A 48 11.19 6.22 -6.82
N HIS A 49 11.97 7.19 -7.28
CA HIS A 49 13.36 7.35 -6.83
C HIS A 49 13.45 7.63 -5.33
N ASN A 50 12.59 8.49 -4.81
CA ASN A 50 12.57 8.79 -3.37
C ASN A 50 12.26 7.55 -2.54
N ASP A 51 11.25 6.77 -2.94
CA ASP A 51 10.89 5.54 -2.23
C ASP A 51 12.06 4.53 -2.22
N ILE A 52 12.76 4.39 -3.35
CA ILE A 52 13.93 3.51 -3.46
C ILE A 52 15.08 4.03 -2.60
N ASN A 53 15.39 5.31 -2.70
CA ASN A 53 16.50 5.92 -1.96
C ASN A 53 16.30 5.87 -0.45
N ASN A 54 15.04 5.97 0.01
CA ASN A 54 14.68 5.84 1.42
C ASN A 54 14.72 4.40 1.92
N GLY A 55 14.84 3.42 1.01
CA GLY A 55 14.80 2.00 1.37
C GLY A 55 13.41 1.51 1.72
N ASP A 56 12.35 2.22 1.30
CA ASP A 56 10.96 1.93 1.65
C ASP A 56 10.24 1.14 0.57
N SER A 57 10.78 1.06 -0.64
CA SER A 57 10.14 0.37 -1.77
C SER A 57 10.55 -1.10 -1.83
N PHE A 58 9.55 -1.96 -2.04
CA PHE A 58 9.73 -3.41 -2.14
C PHE A 58 9.07 -3.93 -3.40
N VAL A 59 9.63 -5.00 -3.95
CA VAL A 59 9.04 -5.74 -5.07
C VAL A 59 8.75 -7.17 -4.65
N VAL A 60 7.70 -7.74 -5.26
CA VAL A 60 7.32 -9.13 -5.10
C VAL A 60 7.67 -9.86 -6.39
N ILE A 61 8.45 -10.91 -6.26
CA ILE A 61 9.02 -11.67 -7.38
C ILE A 61 8.44 -13.07 -7.39
N SER A 62 7.96 -13.49 -8.57
CA SER A 62 7.39 -14.82 -8.78
C SER A 62 8.47 -15.88 -9.01
N ASP A 63 8.05 -17.15 -9.06
CA ASP A 63 8.92 -18.29 -9.39
C ASP A 63 9.61 -18.11 -10.76
N SER A 64 8.95 -17.45 -11.71
CA SER A 64 9.51 -17.15 -13.03
C SER A 64 10.49 -15.97 -13.01
N ARG A 65 10.82 -15.44 -11.83
CA ARG A 65 11.74 -14.33 -11.60
C ARG A 65 11.24 -13.01 -12.18
N GLN A 66 9.93 -12.87 -12.33
CA GLN A 66 9.30 -11.63 -12.77
C GLN A 66 8.75 -10.86 -11.57
N ILE A 67 8.81 -9.53 -11.65
CA ILE A 67 8.16 -8.67 -10.67
C ILE A 67 6.67 -8.67 -10.96
N VAL A 68 5.87 -9.09 -9.98
CA VAL A 68 4.41 -9.18 -10.09
C VAL A 68 3.67 -8.15 -9.27
N ALA A 69 4.35 -7.52 -8.33
CA ALA A 69 3.75 -6.50 -7.47
C ALA A 69 4.83 -5.63 -6.83
N THR A 70 4.38 -4.51 -6.28
CA THR A 70 5.24 -3.60 -5.51
C THR A 70 4.43 -2.95 -4.39
N PHE A 71 5.11 -2.54 -3.35
CA PHE A 71 4.50 -1.75 -2.28
C PHE A 71 5.59 -0.92 -1.59
N VAL A 72 5.16 0.13 -0.91
CA VAL A 72 6.01 0.96 -0.07
C VAL A 72 5.64 0.69 1.39
N LEU A 73 6.63 0.46 2.23
CA LEU A 73 6.48 0.33 3.67
C LEU A 73 7.33 1.40 4.32
N HIS A 74 6.68 2.42 4.84
CA HIS A 74 7.35 3.59 5.42
C HIS A 74 7.15 3.62 6.92
N ALA A 75 8.24 3.62 7.68
CA ALA A 75 8.21 3.79 9.14
C ALA A 75 8.25 5.27 9.47
N GLY A 76 7.48 5.68 10.48
CA GLY A 76 7.46 7.05 10.97
C GLY A 76 6.17 7.78 10.64
N ILE A 77 6.09 9.01 11.11
CA ILE A 77 4.87 9.82 11.02
C ILE A 77 4.63 10.23 9.57
N ASP A 78 3.40 9.96 9.09
CA ASP A 78 2.89 10.54 7.86
C ASP A 78 2.13 11.81 8.23
N PRO A 79 2.56 13.00 7.75
CA PRO A 79 1.89 14.25 8.13
C PRO A 79 0.40 14.30 7.77
N THR A 80 -0.03 13.60 6.69
CA THR A 80 -1.45 13.55 6.31
C THR A 80 -2.29 12.79 7.34
N TYR A 81 -1.67 12.02 8.22
CA TYR A 81 -2.36 11.24 9.26
C TYR A 81 -2.42 11.99 10.61
N ASN A 82 -1.82 13.18 10.72
CA ASN A 82 -1.83 13.94 11.96
C ASN A 82 -3.22 14.47 12.31
N THR A 83 -4.07 14.68 11.32
CA THR A 83 -5.46 15.10 11.53
C THR A 83 -6.38 14.05 10.90
N ILE A 84 -7.32 13.55 11.68
CA ILE A 84 -8.33 12.60 11.24
C ILE A 84 -9.72 13.16 11.58
N TYR A 85 -10.66 13.01 10.64
CA TYR A 85 -12.01 13.52 10.74
C TYR A 85 -13.00 12.36 10.83
N GLU A 86 -14.15 12.61 11.44
CA GLU A 86 -15.26 11.64 11.55
C GLU A 86 -14.84 10.32 12.21
N GLY A 87 -13.90 10.39 13.11
CA GLY A 87 -13.38 9.24 13.82
C GLY A 87 -12.07 9.53 14.52
N GLN A 88 -11.34 8.48 14.84
CA GLN A 88 -10.05 8.59 15.52
C GLN A 88 -9.20 7.37 15.25
N TRP A 89 -7.88 7.55 15.29
CA TRP A 89 -6.95 6.42 15.27
C TRP A 89 -7.12 5.56 16.53
N LEU A 90 -6.77 4.27 16.42
CA LEU A 90 -6.91 3.34 17.55
C LEU A 90 -5.97 3.66 18.71
N ASN A 91 -4.81 4.24 18.41
CA ASN A 91 -3.80 4.63 19.41
C ASN A 91 -2.86 5.68 18.82
N ASP A 92 -1.97 6.20 19.66
CA ASP A 92 -0.93 7.16 19.27
C ASP A 92 0.47 6.52 19.22
N ALA A 93 0.55 5.19 19.20
CA ALA A 93 1.82 4.48 19.16
C ALA A 93 2.53 4.70 17.81
N PRO A 94 3.85 4.54 17.75
CA PRO A 94 4.57 4.56 16.48
C PRO A 94 3.99 3.54 15.50
N TYR A 95 3.93 3.90 14.22
CA TYR A 95 3.32 3.06 13.18
C TYR A 95 4.16 3.06 11.91
N ALA A 96 3.91 2.08 11.07
CA ALA A 96 4.35 2.09 9.68
C ALA A 96 3.14 2.19 8.76
N THR A 97 3.38 2.67 7.55
CA THR A 97 2.32 2.87 6.56
C THR A 97 2.64 2.08 5.29
N ILE A 98 1.63 1.38 4.77
CA ILE A 98 1.70 0.75 3.44
C ILE A 98 1.16 1.76 2.44
N HIS A 99 1.98 2.11 1.45
CA HIS A 99 1.62 3.05 0.38
C HIS A 99 1.84 2.42 -0.98
N ARG A 100 1.19 2.95 -1.98
CA ARG A 100 1.46 2.66 -3.40
C ARG A 100 1.57 1.17 -3.69
N ILE A 101 0.68 0.38 -3.10
CA ILE A 101 0.61 -1.05 -3.39
C ILE A 101 -0.03 -1.24 -4.76
N ALA A 102 0.62 -2.02 -5.61
CA ALA A 102 0.16 -2.28 -6.96
C ALA A 102 0.56 -3.70 -7.39
N SER A 103 -0.28 -4.30 -8.22
CA SER A 103 -0.08 -5.67 -8.71
C SER A 103 -0.44 -5.72 -10.20
N ASN A 104 0.20 -6.64 -10.94
CA ASN A 104 -0.19 -6.91 -12.33
C ASN A 104 -1.35 -7.90 -12.46
N GLY A 105 -1.91 -8.37 -11.35
CA GLY A 105 -3.06 -9.26 -11.34
C GLY A 105 -2.73 -10.75 -11.51
N GLN A 106 -1.47 -11.11 -11.74
CA GLN A 106 -1.08 -12.51 -11.95
C GLN A 106 -1.15 -13.37 -10.69
N VAL A 107 -0.91 -12.76 -9.52
CA VAL A 107 -0.91 -13.47 -8.23
C VAL A 107 -1.93 -12.83 -7.31
N LYS A 108 -2.74 -13.66 -6.65
CA LYS A 108 -3.72 -13.20 -5.67
C LYS A 108 -3.07 -13.08 -4.29
N GLY A 109 -3.71 -12.30 -3.41
CA GLY A 109 -3.27 -12.21 -2.01
C GLY A 109 -2.07 -11.28 -1.78
N ILE A 110 -1.79 -10.39 -2.70
CA ILE A 110 -0.65 -9.45 -2.57
C ILE A 110 -0.79 -8.56 -1.33
N PHE A 111 -2.00 -8.04 -1.07
CA PHE A 111 -2.20 -7.18 0.11
C PHE A 111 -1.90 -7.94 1.41
N ARG A 112 -2.39 -9.16 1.53
CA ARG A 112 -2.12 -10.01 2.69
C ARG A 112 -0.62 -10.28 2.84
N LEU A 113 0.07 -10.55 1.73
CA LEU A 113 1.51 -10.77 1.74
C LEU A 113 2.27 -9.53 2.23
N ALA A 114 1.91 -8.36 1.71
CA ALA A 114 2.52 -7.10 2.14
C ALA A 114 2.26 -6.82 3.62
N LEU A 115 1.04 -7.08 4.10
CA LEU A 115 0.70 -6.92 5.50
C LEU A 115 1.52 -7.85 6.40
N GLN A 116 1.63 -9.14 6.02
CA GLN A 116 2.43 -10.09 6.80
C GLN A 116 3.89 -9.67 6.86
N PHE A 117 4.44 -9.19 5.75
CA PHE A 117 5.79 -8.66 5.70
C PHE A 117 5.94 -7.46 6.65
N ALA A 118 4.99 -6.53 6.61
CA ALA A 118 5.00 -5.34 7.49
C ALA A 118 4.91 -5.73 8.98
N LEU A 119 4.07 -6.71 9.31
CA LEU A 119 3.88 -7.17 10.70
C LEU A 119 5.08 -7.92 11.25
N ASN A 120 5.98 -8.42 10.42
CA ASN A 120 7.26 -8.95 10.88
C ASN A 120 8.21 -7.86 11.35
N CYS A 121 7.98 -6.62 10.94
CA CYS A 121 8.83 -5.47 11.27
C CYS A 121 8.19 -4.50 12.26
N TYR A 122 6.86 -4.37 12.22
CA TYR A 122 6.12 -3.35 12.98
C TYR A 122 4.84 -3.94 13.56
N ASP A 123 4.42 -3.45 14.73
CA ASP A 123 3.20 -3.92 15.40
C ASP A 123 1.97 -3.10 15.04
N ASN A 124 2.14 -1.96 14.39
CA ASN A 124 1.09 -0.97 14.19
C ASN A 124 1.17 -0.45 12.76
N ILE A 125 0.14 -0.72 11.96
CA ILE A 125 0.10 -0.39 10.53
C ILE A 125 -1.10 0.50 10.26
N ARG A 126 -0.86 1.65 9.61
CA ARG A 126 -1.92 2.52 9.10
C ARG A 126 -1.94 2.48 7.59
N ILE A 127 -3.12 2.66 7.02
CA ILE A 127 -3.31 2.68 5.57
C ILE A 127 -4.52 3.57 5.22
N ASP A 128 -4.51 4.14 4.05
CA ASP A 128 -5.66 4.86 3.51
C ASP A 128 -5.95 4.42 2.08
N THR A 129 -7.20 4.62 1.65
CA THR A 129 -7.62 4.37 0.28
C THR A 129 -8.80 5.27 -0.08
N HIS A 130 -9.02 5.47 -1.39
CA HIS A 130 -10.15 6.23 -1.90
C HIS A 130 -11.47 5.48 -1.59
N HIS A 131 -12.53 6.23 -1.29
CA HIS A 131 -13.83 5.63 -0.96
C HIS A 131 -14.39 4.78 -2.11
N ASP A 132 -14.04 5.08 -3.36
CA ASP A 132 -14.47 4.33 -4.54
C ASP A 132 -13.66 3.05 -4.77
N ASN A 133 -12.57 2.86 -4.04
CA ASN A 133 -11.76 1.66 -4.17
C ASN A 133 -12.34 0.51 -3.34
N ILE A 134 -13.46 -0.02 -3.80
CA ILE A 134 -14.19 -1.07 -3.08
C ILE A 134 -13.33 -2.34 -2.95
N VAL A 135 -12.56 -2.67 -3.98
CA VAL A 135 -11.68 -3.86 -3.96
C VAL A 135 -10.68 -3.75 -2.82
N MET A 136 -9.99 -2.60 -2.70
CA MET A 136 -9.01 -2.39 -1.63
C MET A 136 -9.67 -2.28 -0.26
N ARG A 137 -10.80 -1.59 -0.16
CA ARG A 137 -11.53 -1.47 1.10
C ARG A 137 -11.92 -2.85 1.65
N ASN A 138 -12.41 -3.73 0.77
CA ASN A 138 -12.76 -5.09 1.15
C ASN A 138 -11.52 -5.88 1.59
N ALA A 139 -10.42 -5.77 0.86
CA ALA A 139 -9.16 -6.45 1.22
C ALA A 139 -8.63 -5.98 2.59
N ILE A 140 -8.68 -4.68 2.84
CA ILE A 140 -8.25 -4.09 4.11
C ILE A 140 -9.08 -4.67 5.27
N MET A 141 -10.40 -4.63 5.14
CA MET A 141 -11.29 -5.12 6.20
C MET A 141 -11.20 -6.63 6.39
N GLN A 142 -11.06 -7.40 5.31
CA GLN A 142 -10.91 -8.85 5.36
C GLN A 142 -9.61 -9.27 6.05
N ASN A 143 -8.61 -8.40 6.06
CA ASN A 143 -7.32 -8.67 6.70
C ASN A 143 -7.21 -8.10 8.12
N GLY A 144 -8.33 -7.72 8.72
CA GLY A 144 -8.38 -7.41 10.15
C GLY A 144 -8.14 -5.96 10.54
N PHE A 145 -8.09 -5.04 9.57
CA PHE A 145 -8.01 -3.62 9.88
C PHE A 145 -9.33 -3.10 10.44
N SER A 146 -9.24 -2.04 11.25
CA SER A 146 -10.40 -1.28 11.71
C SER A 146 -10.49 0.03 10.94
N TYR A 147 -11.71 0.40 10.53
CA TYR A 147 -11.97 1.71 9.96
C TYR A 147 -11.85 2.77 11.06
N CYS A 148 -11.09 3.84 10.79
CA CYS A 148 -10.80 4.85 11.80
C CYS A 148 -11.41 6.21 11.50
N GLY A 149 -11.61 6.57 10.25
CA GLY A 149 -12.15 7.89 9.87
C GLY A 149 -11.63 8.34 8.52
N ILE A 150 -11.58 9.67 8.33
CA ILE A 150 -11.21 10.29 7.07
C ILE A 150 -9.95 11.14 7.26
N ILE A 151 -8.98 10.98 6.38
CA ILE A 151 -7.82 11.87 6.28
C ILE A 151 -7.87 12.63 4.95
N HIS A 152 -7.11 13.71 4.87
CA HIS A 152 -6.95 14.47 3.63
C HIS A 152 -5.54 14.28 3.09
N CYS A 153 -5.45 13.91 1.80
CA CYS A 153 -4.19 13.83 1.10
C CYS A 153 -3.57 15.20 0.88
N TRP A 154 -2.35 15.22 0.33
CA TRP A 154 -1.64 16.46 0.03
C TRP A 154 -2.40 17.41 -0.90
N ASN A 155 -3.23 16.86 -1.80
CA ASN A 155 -4.06 17.66 -2.71
C ASN A 155 -5.43 18.05 -2.11
N GLY A 156 -5.68 17.68 -0.85
CA GLY A 156 -6.95 17.96 -0.16
C GLY A 156 -8.03 16.90 -0.37
N ASP A 157 -7.79 15.89 -1.20
CA ASP A 157 -8.77 14.82 -1.41
C ASP A 157 -8.95 13.98 -0.16
N GLU A 158 -10.20 13.57 0.09
CA GLU A 158 -10.53 12.70 1.20
C GLU A 158 -10.09 11.26 0.92
N ARG A 159 -9.59 10.59 1.96
CA ARG A 159 -9.29 9.16 1.96
C ARG A 159 -9.84 8.51 3.21
N MET A 160 -10.28 7.28 3.06
CA MET A 160 -10.71 6.46 4.19
C MET A 160 -9.48 5.86 4.86
N ALA A 161 -9.39 6.05 6.18
CA ALA A 161 -8.22 5.66 6.97
C ALA A 161 -8.53 4.44 7.82
N TYR A 162 -7.56 3.54 7.88
CA TYR A 162 -7.67 2.26 8.60
C TYR A 162 -6.41 2.00 9.39
N GLN A 163 -6.53 1.20 10.44
CA GLN A 163 -5.39 0.82 11.27
C GLN A 163 -5.47 -0.64 11.68
N TYR A 164 -4.32 -1.29 11.72
CA TYR A 164 -4.15 -2.64 12.25
C TYR A 164 -3.18 -2.57 13.41
N VAL A 165 -3.56 -3.13 14.54
CA VAL A 165 -2.70 -3.27 15.71
C VAL A 165 -2.47 -4.75 15.95
N LYS A 166 -1.21 -5.18 15.90
CA LYS A 166 -0.86 -6.56 16.17
C LYS A 166 -1.09 -6.85 17.65
N GLU A 167 -1.84 -7.91 17.94
CA GLU A 167 -2.05 -8.33 19.30
C GLU A 167 -0.75 -8.90 19.88
N PRO A 168 -0.45 -8.62 21.16
CA PRO A 168 0.73 -9.20 21.82
C PRO A 168 0.59 -10.73 21.83
N ASP A 169 1.69 -11.42 21.58
CA ASP A 169 1.76 -12.87 21.77
C ASP A 169 1.53 -13.17 23.24
N VAL A 170 0.58 -14.05 23.52
CA VAL A 170 0.23 -14.47 24.87
C VAL A 170 1.12 -15.63 25.31
#